data_b24437c01ca2fa269a09cbbdc19c474f
#
_entry.id   b24437c01ca2fa269a09cbbdc19c474f
#
_cell.length_a   1.000
_cell.length_b   1.000
_cell.length_c   1.000
_cell.angle_alpha   90.00
_cell.angle_beta   90.00
_cell.angle_gamma   90.00
#
_symmetry.space_group_name_H-M   'P 1'
#
loop_
_entity.id
_entity.type
_entity.pdbx_description
1 polymer ?
#
loop_
_entity_poly.entity_id
_entity_poly.type
_entity_poly.pdbx_seq_one_letter_code
_entity_poly.pdbx_strand_id
1 'polypeptide(L)'
;VVGVQPFGGEGLSGTGPKAGGPLYLYRLVNTHAQPQSQLSKKVVNFSLVDNFVNCLNKLNLTAEQVAALTNLAAKLKQHSPLTEQVNLPGPTGERNFMLFAARGYVGCLANSLYDYCVQVIHAYATGNQVIMPVDGVADALGSHLPKSSYYSHDLTTVNLIHAVLVSADYTDIAKFKLDLAKRDSLLTHILPAANGGYNLHLLVTERTVSINVTATGGNVQLMSIDDRV
;
A
#
# COMPACT_ATOMS: atom_id res chain seq x y z
N VAL A 1 -3.32 -21.93 -13.94
CA VAL A 1 -3.29 -21.52 -12.52
C VAL A 1 -2.47 -22.54 -11.76
N VAL A 2 -1.41 -22.10 -11.10
CA VAL A 2 -0.54 -22.96 -10.27
C VAL A 2 -0.85 -22.73 -8.80
N GLY A 3 -0.66 -23.75 -7.96
CA GLY A 3 -1.04 -23.74 -6.53
C GLY A 3 -0.33 -22.70 -5.66
N VAL A 4 0.71 -22.06 -6.16
CA VAL A 4 1.47 -21.01 -5.46
C VAL A 4 1.02 -19.59 -5.84
N GLN A 5 0.08 -19.44 -6.77
CA GLN A 5 -0.47 -18.13 -7.11
C GLN A 5 -1.44 -17.68 -6.02
N PRO A 6 -1.33 -16.41 -5.54
CA PRO A 6 -2.32 -15.85 -4.64
C PRO A 6 -3.73 -15.96 -5.23
N PHE A 7 -4.63 -16.60 -4.49
CA PHE A 7 -6.00 -16.78 -4.89
C PHE A 7 -6.94 -16.40 -3.74
N GLY A 8 -8.00 -15.69 -4.05
CA GLY A 8 -9.02 -15.30 -3.08
C GLY A 8 -9.62 -13.94 -3.37
N GLY A 9 -10.79 -13.72 -2.79
CA GLY A 9 -11.50 -12.44 -2.87
C GLY A 9 -10.83 -11.36 -2.02
N GLU A 10 -10.98 -10.13 -2.46
CA GLU A 10 -10.55 -8.92 -1.75
C GLU A 10 -11.66 -7.86 -1.90
N GLY A 11 -11.82 -7.04 -0.89
CA GLY A 11 -12.85 -6.01 -0.86
C GLY A 11 -14.08 -6.43 -0.07
N LEU A 12 -15.09 -7.08 -0.69
CA LEU A 12 -16.30 -7.55 0.03
C LEU A 12 -16.07 -8.85 0.79
N SER A 13 -15.12 -9.68 0.40
CA SER A 13 -14.87 -11.00 0.97
C SER A 13 -13.61 -11.11 1.82
N GLY A 14 -12.78 -10.10 1.85
CA GLY A 14 -11.54 -10.10 2.65
C GLY A 14 -10.70 -8.85 2.45
N THR A 15 -9.71 -8.68 3.31
CA THR A 15 -8.79 -7.54 3.29
C THR A 15 -7.43 -7.85 2.69
N GLY A 16 -7.21 -9.08 2.18
CA GLY A 16 -5.88 -9.55 1.75
C GLY A 16 -4.90 -9.78 2.92
N PRO A 17 -3.69 -10.27 2.69
CA PRO A 17 -3.20 -10.89 1.45
C PRO A 17 -4.05 -12.08 1.01
N LYS A 18 -4.01 -12.43 -0.29
CA LYS A 18 -4.77 -13.54 -0.84
C LYS A 18 -4.22 -14.89 -0.35
N ALA A 19 -5.11 -15.85 -0.12
CA ALA A 19 -4.73 -17.20 0.29
C ALA A 19 -3.86 -17.90 -0.78
N GLY A 20 -3.01 -18.82 -0.33
CA GLY A 20 -2.10 -19.58 -1.20
C GLY A 20 -0.89 -18.80 -1.72
N GLY A 21 -0.86 -17.48 -1.53
CA GLY A 21 0.27 -16.64 -1.92
C GLY A 21 1.37 -16.58 -0.87
N PRO A 22 2.58 -16.09 -1.25
CA PRO A 22 3.74 -16.05 -0.36
C PRO A 22 3.56 -15.10 0.83
N LEU A 23 2.63 -14.17 0.79
CA LEU A 23 2.41 -13.20 1.86
C LEU A 23 1.38 -13.66 2.91
N TYR A 24 0.60 -14.71 2.63
CA TYR A 24 -0.51 -15.09 3.51
C TYR A 24 -0.05 -15.47 4.93
N LEU A 25 1.06 -16.18 5.06
CA LEU A 25 1.61 -16.60 6.34
C LEU A 25 2.06 -15.43 7.23
N TYR A 26 2.41 -14.28 6.64
CA TYR A 26 2.78 -13.09 7.42
C TYR A 26 1.66 -12.54 8.28
N ARG A 27 0.40 -12.89 7.99
CA ARG A 27 -0.73 -12.53 8.86
C ARG A 27 -0.75 -13.32 10.16
N LEU A 28 -0.05 -14.43 10.21
CA LEU A 28 -0.05 -15.37 11.33
C LEU A 28 1.17 -15.21 12.25
N VAL A 29 2.11 -14.32 11.89
CA VAL A 29 3.34 -14.09 12.67
C VAL A 29 3.45 -12.62 13.11
N ASN A 30 4.06 -12.42 14.28
CA ASN A 30 4.26 -11.08 14.83
C ASN A 30 5.57 -10.42 14.36
N THR A 31 6.41 -11.14 13.61
CA THR A 31 7.69 -10.65 13.12
C THR A 31 7.67 -10.51 11.60
N HIS A 32 8.24 -9.42 11.11
CA HIS A 32 8.38 -9.17 9.67
C HIS A 32 9.61 -9.89 9.13
N ALA A 33 9.54 -11.22 8.99
CA ALA A 33 10.54 -11.94 8.20
C ALA A 33 10.41 -11.50 6.74
N GLN A 34 11.51 -11.09 6.11
CA GLN A 34 11.52 -10.78 4.68
C GLN A 34 11.42 -12.09 3.89
N PRO A 35 10.54 -12.18 2.87
CA PRO A 35 10.51 -13.36 2.02
C PRO A 35 11.87 -13.51 1.32
N GLN A 36 12.53 -14.65 1.49
CA GLN A 36 13.70 -15.04 0.69
C GLN A 36 13.23 -15.59 -0.68
N SER A 37 12.45 -14.81 -1.40
CA SER A 37 12.05 -15.15 -2.77
C SER A 37 13.04 -14.53 -3.76
N GLN A 38 13.15 -15.10 -4.96
CA GLN A 38 13.92 -14.50 -6.05
C GLN A 38 13.22 -13.21 -6.49
N LEU A 39 13.60 -12.11 -5.85
CA LEU A 39 13.06 -10.79 -6.14
C LEU A 39 13.87 -10.17 -7.28
N SER A 40 13.22 -9.84 -8.36
CA SER A 40 13.73 -8.85 -9.31
C SER A 40 13.15 -7.48 -8.94
N LYS A 41 13.93 -6.41 -9.19
CA LYS A 41 13.46 -5.06 -8.89
C LYS A 41 12.90 -4.40 -10.15
N LYS A 42 11.75 -3.75 -9.99
CA LYS A 42 11.10 -2.92 -11.01
C LYS A 42 11.36 -1.44 -10.71
N VAL A 43 11.55 -0.64 -11.76
CA VAL A 43 11.61 0.82 -11.61
C VAL A 43 10.21 1.36 -11.32
N VAL A 44 10.07 2.13 -10.24
CA VAL A 44 8.80 2.74 -9.82
C VAL A 44 8.98 4.25 -9.72
N ASN A 45 7.98 4.99 -10.20
CA ASN A 45 7.93 6.43 -10.05
C ASN A 45 7.35 6.80 -8.67
N PHE A 46 8.16 7.42 -7.82
CA PHE A 46 7.77 7.90 -6.49
C PHE A 46 7.52 9.41 -6.43
N SER A 47 7.11 10.03 -7.53
CA SER A 47 6.89 11.49 -7.61
C SER A 47 5.93 12.02 -6.54
N LEU A 48 4.92 11.27 -6.11
CA LEU A 48 4.04 11.68 -5.00
C LEU A 48 4.81 11.83 -3.68
N VAL A 49 5.70 10.88 -3.38
CA VAL A 49 6.56 10.95 -2.18
C VAL A 49 7.49 12.14 -2.28
N ASP A 50 8.18 12.29 -3.42
CA ASP A 50 9.18 13.35 -3.60
C ASP A 50 8.53 14.74 -3.55
N ASN A 51 7.38 14.93 -4.19
CA ASN A 51 6.63 16.18 -4.14
C ASN A 51 6.17 16.50 -2.70
N PHE A 52 5.72 15.51 -1.94
CA PHE A 52 5.31 15.72 -0.55
C PHE A 52 6.50 16.07 0.35
N VAL A 53 7.62 15.36 0.21
CA VAL A 53 8.86 15.67 0.97
C VAL A 53 9.35 17.09 0.71
N ASN A 54 9.27 17.57 -0.54
CA ASN A 54 9.64 18.96 -0.88
C ASN A 54 8.73 20.01 -0.22
N CYS A 55 7.55 19.63 0.24
CA CYS A 55 6.64 20.53 0.95
C CYS A 55 6.84 20.54 2.48
N LEU A 56 7.56 19.57 3.06
CA LEU A 56 7.68 19.43 4.52
C LEU A 56 8.22 20.71 5.20
N ASN A 57 9.16 21.42 4.57
CA ASN A 57 9.69 22.68 5.11
C ASN A 57 8.67 23.83 5.15
N LYS A 58 7.51 23.69 4.52
CA LYS A 58 6.43 24.68 4.53
C LYS A 58 5.41 24.40 5.64
N LEU A 59 5.52 23.25 6.29
CA LEU A 59 4.66 22.81 7.38
C LEU A 59 5.23 23.26 8.72
N ASN A 60 4.37 23.39 9.72
CA ASN A 60 4.79 23.73 11.08
C ASN A 60 5.41 22.50 11.79
N LEU A 61 6.60 22.10 11.33
CA LEU A 61 7.39 20.97 11.81
C LEU A 61 8.76 21.48 12.27
N THR A 62 9.36 20.81 13.25
CA THR A 62 10.75 21.09 13.63
C THR A 62 11.73 20.58 12.57
N ALA A 63 12.95 21.13 12.53
CA ALA A 63 13.98 20.66 11.61
C ALA A 63 14.30 19.16 11.79
N GLU A 64 14.27 18.68 13.03
CA GLU A 64 14.46 17.26 13.37
C GLU A 64 13.33 16.38 12.80
N GLN A 65 12.08 16.84 12.91
CA GLN A 65 10.93 16.15 12.34
C GLN A 65 11.00 16.09 10.82
N VAL A 66 11.38 17.18 10.16
CA VAL A 66 11.57 17.23 8.70
C VAL A 66 12.67 16.24 8.27
N ALA A 67 13.81 16.22 8.97
CA ALA A 67 14.90 15.30 8.69
C ALA A 67 14.46 13.84 8.89
N ALA A 68 13.72 13.53 9.97
CA ALA A 68 13.20 12.20 10.24
C ALA A 68 12.22 11.72 9.14
N LEU A 69 11.29 12.59 8.70
CA LEU A 69 10.33 12.27 7.63
C LEU A 69 11.02 12.10 6.27
N THR A 70 12.05 12.90 5.97
CA THR A 70 12.85 12.76 4.75
C THR A 70 13.59 11.43 4.72
N ASN A 71 14.21 11.02 5.84
CA ASN A 71 14.86 9.73 5.98
C ASN A 71 13.88 8.58 5.89
N LEU A 72 12.70 8.72 6.52
CA LEU A 72 11.62 7.75 6.40
C LEU A 72 11.20 7.56 4.94
N ALA A 73 10.97 8.64 4.21
CA ALA A 73 10.59 8.59 2.80
C ALA A 73 11.64 7.86 1.93
N ALA A 74 12.92 8.15 2.13
CA ALA A 74 14.01 7.46 1.43
C ALA A 74 14.01 5.96 1.72
N LYS A 75 13.89 5.58 3.00
CA LYS A 75 13.80 4.18 3.44
C LYS A 75 12.58 3.47 2.84
N LEU A 76 11.41 4.10 2.86
CA LEU A 76 10.18 3.49 2.34
C LEU A 76 10.22 3.32 0.83
N LYS A 77 10.78 4.25 0.06
CA LYS A 77 11.00 4.09 -1.39
C LYS A 77 11.89 2.87 -1.69
N GLN A 78 12.95 2.69 -0.90
CA GLN A 78 13.87 1.56 -1.08
C GLN A 78 13.22 0.19 -0.79
N HIS A 79 12.29 0.15 0.18
CA HIS A 79 11.64 -1.08 0.66
C HIS A 79 10.18 -1.21 0.19
N SER A 80 9.74 -0.38 -0.74
CA SER A 80 8.38 -0.44 -1.25
C SER A 80 8.12 -1.75 -1.99
N PRO A 81 7.05 -2.49 -1.64
CA PRO A 81 6.66 -3.68 -2.38
C PRO A 81 6.39 -3.42 -3.87
N LEU A 82 6.05 -2.19 -4.25
CA LEU A 82 5.85 -1.82 -5.65
C LEU A 82 7.09 -2.05 -6.52
N THR A 83 8.28 -2.05 -5.92
CA THR A 83 9.55 -2.32 -6.63
C THR A 83 9.82 -3.81 -6.80
N GLU A 84 9.03 -4.67 -6.19
CA GLU A 84 9.27 -6.11 -6.13
C GLU A 84 8.49 -6.85 -7.22
N GLN A 85 9.15 -7.84 -7.82
CA GLN A 85 8.54 -8.88 -8.63
C GLN A 85 8.96 -10.22 -8.08
N VAL A 86 7.99 -11.06 -7.72
CA VAL A 86 8.23 -12.40 -7.17
C VAL A 86 8.01 -13.42 -8.28
N ASN A 87 9.05 -14.17 -8.66
CA ASN A 87 8.88 -15.27 -9.60
C ASN A 87 8.21 -16.44 -8.88
N LEU A 88 7.15 -16.95 -9.50
CA LEU A 88 6.39 -18.09 -8.99
C LEU A 88 6.73 -19.34 -9.80
N PRO A 89 6.86 -20.53 -9.17
CA PRO A 89 7.04 -21.77 -9.91
C PRO A 89 5.84 -22.07 -10.79
N GLY A 90 6.06 -22.79 -11.88
CA GLY A 90 5.03 -23.22 -12.83
C GLY A 90 5.49 -24.38 -13.68
N PRO A 91 4.60 -24.97 -14.47
CA PRO A 91 4.95 -26.04 -15.41
C PRO A 91 5.85 -25.51 -16.55
N THR A 92 6.52 -26.43 -17.23
CA THR A 92 7.31 -26.11 -18.43
C THR A 92 6.40 -25.43 -19.47
N GLY A 93 6.84 -24.31 -20.01
CA GLY A 93 6.05 -23.53 -20.98
C GLY A 93 5.18 -22.45 -20.35
N GLU A 94 5.23 -22.26 -19.04
CA GLU A 94 4.64 -21.10 -18.38
C GLU A 94 5.69 -20.26 -17.65
N ARG A 95 5.51 -18.96 -17.69
CA ARG A 95 6.22 -18.00 -16.84
C ARG A 95 5.22 -17.32 -15.93
N ASN A 96 5.37 -17.54 -14.63
CA ASN A 96 4.47 -17.04 -13.61
C ASN A 96 5.21 -16.06 -12.68
N PHE A 97 4.61 -14.91 -12.43
CA PHE A 97 5.15 -13.96 -11.46
C PHE A 97 4.04 -13.19 -10.75
N MET A 98 4.39 -12.64 -9.61
CA MET A 98 3.51 -11.78 -8.81
C MET A 98 4.13 -10.39 -8.70
N LEU A 99 3.30 -9.39 -8.86
CA LEU A 99 3.59 -7.96 -8.69
C LEU A 99 2.70 -7.41 -7.60
N PHE A 100 3.08 -6.24 -7.09
CA PHE A 100 2.26 -5.48 -6.15
C PHE A 100 1.70 -4.22 -6.82
N ALA A 101 0.46 -3.89 -6.50
CA ALA A 101 -0.21 -2.66 -6.91
C ALA A 101 -0.79 -1.95 -5.69
N ALA A 102 -0.99 -0.64 -5.81
CA ALA A 102 -1.68 0.13 -4.79
C ALA A 102 -3.09 -0.43 -4.53
N ARG A 103 -3.58 -0.34 -3.30
CA ARG A 103 -4.97 -0.68 -2.94
C ARG A 103 -5.96 0.36 -3.45
N GLY A 104 -5.55 1.63 -3.52
CA GLY A 104 -6.39 2.76 -3.92
C GLY A 104 -6.39 3.85 -2.86
N TYR A 105 -7.49 4.04 -2.13
CA TYR A 105 -7.61 5.07 -1.11
C TYR A 105 -7.32 4.53 0.30
N VAL A 106 -6.50 5.30 1.04
CA VAL A 106 -6.11 5.02 2.41
C VAL A 106 -6.53 6.19 3.30
N GLY A 107 -7.35 5.91 4.29
CA GLY A 107 -7.73 6.89 5.32
C GLY A 107 -6.58 7.12 6.30
N CYS A 108 -6.44 8.34 6.77
CA CYS A 108 -5.45 8.73 7.77
C CYS A 108 -6.14 9.18 9.04
N LEU A 109 -5.75 8.63 10.20
CA LEU A 109 -6.23 9.04 11.53
C LEU A 109 -5.04 9.25 12.46
N ALA A 110 -4.80 10.48 12.85
CA ALA A 110 -3.72 10.84 13.75
C ALA A 110 -4.10 12.04 14.65
N ASN A 111 -3.34 12.25 15.72
CA ASN A 111 -3.53 13.37 16.63
C ASN A 111 -2.50 14.49 16.40
N SER A 112 -1.47 14.25 15.61
CA SER A 112 -0.41 15.22 15.34
C SER A 112 -0.12 15.39 13.85
N LEU A 113 0.35 16.58 13.47
CA LEU A 113 0.79 16.86 12.10
C LEU A 113 1.93 15.92 11.66
N TYR A 114 2.85 15.61 12.57
CA TYR A 114 3.94 14.69 12.28
C TYR A 114 3.42 13.28 11.91
N ASP A 115 2.47 12.74 12.69
CA ASP A 115 1.91 11.41 12.43
C ASP A 115 1.10 11.38 11.12
N TYR A 116 0.37 12.44 10.80
CA TYR A 116 -0.25 12.58 9.48
C TYR A 116 0.79 12.53 8.36
N CYS A 117 1.93 13.23 8.50
CA CYS A 117 3.01 13.16 7.52
C CYS A 117 3.58 11.75 7.38
N VAL A 118 3.77 11.03 8.50
CA VAL A 118 4.18 9.62 8.49
C VAL A 118 3.20 8.77 7.69
N GLN A 119 1.88 8.93 7.93
CA GLN A 119 0.83 8.20 7.23
C GLN A 119 0.81 8.49 5.73
N VAL A 120 0.89 9.76 5.35
CA VAL A 120 0.93 10.20 3.95
C VAL A 120 2.12 9.59 3.21
N ILE A 121 3.32 9.62 3.82
CA ILE A 121 4.53 9.04 3.21
C ILE A 121 4.37 7.53 3.00
N HIS A 122 3.80 6.78 3.96
CA HIS A 122 3.54 5.34 3.80
C HIS A 122 2.54 5.06 2.67
N ALA A 123 1.44 5.82 2.62
CA ALA A 123 0.45 5.69 1.56
C ALA A 123 1.06 5.95 0.18
N TYR A 124 1.81 7.05 0.02
CA TYR A 124 2.44 7.41 -1.25
C TYR A 124 3.58 6.46 -1.66
N ALA A 125 4.35 5.96 -0.70
CA ALA A 125 5.41 4.97 -0.98
C ALA A 125 4.85 3.62 -1.46
N THR A 126 3.55 3.38 -1.26
CA THR A 126 2.82 2.20 -1.75
C THR A 126 1.83 2.55 -2.88
N GLY A 127 1.95 3.76 -3.47
CA GLY A 127 1.18 4.21 -4.62
C GLY A 127 -0.28 4.55 -4.33
N ASN A 128 -0.67 4.60 -3.05
CA ASN A 128 -2.03 4.90 -2.64
C ASN A 128 -2.31 6.40 -2.64
N GLN A 129 -3.58 6.75 -2.74
CA GLN A 129 -4.10 8.09 -2.47
C GLN A 129 -4.56 8.17 -1.01
N VAL A 130 -4.58 9.37 -0.44
CA VAL A 130 -4.99 9.57 0.95
C VAL A 130 -6.39 10.18 1.06
N ILE A 131 -7.12 9.80 2.10
CA ILE A 131 -8.32 10.46 2.56
C ILE A 131 -8.04 10.99 3.96
N MET A 132 -8.14 12.30 4.10
CA MET A 132 -7.86 13.01 5.34
C MET A 132 -9.18 13.34 6.06
N PRO A 133 -9.23 13.31 7.39
CA PRO A 133 -10.35 13.91 8.11
C PRO A 133 -10.36 15.42 7.91
N VAL A 134 -11.53 16.02 8.05
CA VAL A 134 -11.65 17.49 8.14
C VAL A 134 -11.47 17.86 9.60
N ASP A 135 -10.26 18.11 9.98
CA ASP A 135 -9.88 18.60 11.31
C ASP A 135 -8.75 19.64 11.18
N GLY A 136 -8.59 20.48 12.20
CA GLY A 136 -7.63 21.58 12.16
C GLY A 136 -6.16 21.14 12.02
N VAL A 137 -5.83 19.90 12.34
CA VAL A 137 -4.47 19.34 12.18
C VAL A 137 -4.26 18.88 10.74
N ALA A 138 -5.23 18.13 10.17
CA ALA A 138 -5.16 17.65 8.79
C ALA A 138 -5.27 18.81 7.78
N ASP A 139 -6.01 19.86 8.11
CA ASP A 139 -6.18 21.05 7.27
C ASP A 139 -4.83 21.73 6.95
N ALA A 140 -3.86 21.65 7.87
CA ALA A 140 -2.51 22.15 7.62
C ALA A 140 -1.81 21.49 6.42
N LEU A 141 -2.23 20.28 6.04
CA LEU A 141 -1.71 19.56 4.87
C LEU A 141 -2.45 19.91 3.57
N GLY A 142 -3.62 20.53 3.63
CA GLY A 142 -4.58 20.66 2.52
C GLY A 142 -3.99 21.19 1.21
N SER A 143 -3.24 22.29 1.28
CA SER A 143 -2.60 22.89 0.10
C SER A 143 -1.38 22.13 -0.42
N HIS A 144 -0.87 21.16 0.33
CA HIS A 144 0.35 20.42 0.05
C HIS A 144 0.09 18.99 -0.45
N LEU A 145 -1.18 18.55 -0.42
CA LEU A 145 -1.60 17.27 -0.97
C LEU A 145 -2.04 17.41 -2.43
N PRO A 146 -1.90 16.36 -3.26
CA PRO A 146 -2.42 16.35 -4.62
C PRO A 146 -3.94 16.59 -4.64
N LYS A 147 -4.46 17.14 -5.75
CA LYS A 147 -5.91 17.32 -5.96
C LYS A 147 -6.72 16.01 -5.95
N SER A 148 -6.05 14.87 -6.10
CA SER A 148 -6.64 13.54 -5.97
C SER A 148 -6.85 13.08 -4.53
N SER A 149 -6.33 13.82 -3.54
CA SER A 149 -6.60 13.56 -2.13
C SER A 149 -8.01 14.03 -1.77
N TYR A 150 -8.68 13.25 -0.94
CA TYR A 150 -10.03 13.56 -0.48
C TYR A 150 -10.02 14.03 0.97
N TYR A 151 -11.01 14.85 1.30
CA TYR A 151 -11.32 15.24 2.66
C TYR A 151 -12.71 14.78 3.02
N SER A 152 -12.90 14.23 4.20
CA SER A 152 -14.20 13.78 4.70
C SER A 152 -14.36 14.13 6.17
N HIS A 153 -15.52 14.65 6.56
CA HIS A 153 -15.85 14.86 7.97
C HIS A 153 -15.95 13.55 8.75
N ASP A 154 -16.28 12.45 8.06
CA ASP A 154 -16.38 11.14 8.66
C ASP A 154 -15.83 10.07 7.70
N LEU A 155 -14.67 9.53 8.02
CA LEU A 155 -14.04 8.47 7.23
C LEU A 155 -14.88 7.18 7.22
N THR A 156 -15.77 6.99 8.19
CA THR A 156 -16.63 5.80 8.24
C THR A 156 -17.71 5.82 7.16
N THR A 157 -18.01 6.96 6.58
CA THR A 157 -19.01 7.10 5.51
C THR A 157 -18.43 6.94 4.10
N VAL A 158 -17.11 6.89 3.96
CA VAL A 158 -16.45 6.84 2.65
C VAL A 158 -16.34 5.40 2.16
N ASN A 159 -17.10 5.03 1.14
CA ASN A 159 -17.17 3.66 0.64
C ASN A 159 -15.89 3.16 -0.07
N LEU A 160 -15.03 4.07 -0.54
CA LEU A 160 -13.82 3.73 -1.31
C LEU A 160 -12.57 3.53 -0.46
N ILE A 161 -12.67 3.55 0.87
CA ILE A 161 -11.51 3.33 1.75
C ILE A 161 -11.16 1.83 1.81
N HIS A 162 -9.96 1.49 1.38
CA HIS A 162 -9.44 0.12 1.42
C HIS A 162 -8.64 -0.19 2.68
N ALA A 163 -8.00 0.82 3.27
CA ALA A 163 -7.29 0.72 4.53
C ALA A 163 -7.38 2.04 5.29
N VAL A 164 -7.19 2.00 6.61
CA VAL A 164 -7.04 3.18 7.46
C VAL A 164 -5.78 3.02 8.30
N LEU A 165 -4.89 3.99 8.21
CA LEU A 165 -3.72 4.13 9.06
C LEU A 165 -4.14 4.88 10.34
N VAL A 166 -3.75 4.34 11.49
CA VAL A 166 -4.12 4.91 12.79
C VAL A 166 -2.85 5.14 13.60
N SER A 167 -2.63 6.36 14.10
CA SER A 167 -1.49 6.64 14.97
C SER A 167 -1.56 5.86 16.28
N ALA A 168 -0.42 5.63 16.93
CA ALA A 168 -0.33 4.80 18.13
C ALA A 168 -1.08 5.39 19.33
N ASP A 169 -1.23 6.70 19.35
CA ASP A 169 -1.88 7.49 20.41
C ASP A 169 -3.36 7.77 20.14
N TYR A 170 -3.93 7.23 19.04
CA TYR A 170 -5.34 7.43 18.72
C TYR A 170 -6.24 6.60 19.64
N THR A 171 -7.07 7.27 20.43
CA THR A 171 -7.82 6.64 21.55
C THR A 171 -9.14 6.00 21.13
N ASP A 172 -9.82 6.53 20.11
CA ASP A 172 -11.19 6.11 19.75
C ASP A 172 -11.26 4.98 18.72
N ILE A 173 -10.20 4.17 18.61
CA ILE A 173 -10.10 3.09 17.62
C ILE A 173 -11.23 2.05 17.74
N ALA A 174 -11.70 1.77 18.96
CA ALA A 174 -12.76 0.79 19.17
C ALA A 174 -14.10 1.28 18.60
N LYS A 175 -14.46 2.54 18.87
CA LYS A 175 -15.64 3.17 18.29
C LYS A 175 -15.54 3.24 16.78
N PHE A 176 -14.40 3.68 16.24
CA PHE A 176 -14.17 3.75 14.81
C PHE A 176 -14.34 2.39 14.11
N LYS A 177 -13.83 1.30 14.72
CA LYS A 177 -14.03 -0.08 14.22
C LYS A 177 -15.51 -0.48 14.17
N LEU A 178 -16.27 -0.16 15.22
CA LEU A 178 -17.70 -0.45 15.26
C LEU A 178 -18.48 0.33 14.20
N ASP A 179 -18.12 1.59 13.98
CA ASP A 179 -18.79 2.41 12.97
C ASP A 179 -18.44 1.96 11.55
N LEU A 180 -17.19 1.59 11.29
CA LEU A 180 -16.80 0.95 10.02
C LEU A 180 -17.52 -0.38 9.76
N ALA A 181 -17.75 -1.19 10.80
CA ALA A 181 -18.42 -2.48 10.67
C ALA A 181 -19.91 -2.38 10.30
N LYS A 182 -20.52 -1.21 10.47
CA LYS A 182 -21.93 -0.95 10.09
C LYS A 182 -22.10 -0.67 8.60
N ARG A 183 -20.99 -0.45 7.87
CA ARG A 183 -21.07 -0.11 6.45
C ARG A 183 -21.44 -1.32 5.60
N ASP A 184 -22.28 -1.10 4.61
CA ASP A 184 -22.52 -2.03 3.52
C ASP A 184 -21.59 -1.68 2.33
N SER A 185 -20.30 -1.89 2.52
CA SER A 185 -19.24 -1.54 1.54
C SER A 185 -18.00 -2.42 1.71
N LEU A 186 -16.91 -2.06 1.04
CA LEU A 186 -15.64 -2.79 1.13
C LEU A 186 -15.16 -2.99 2.57
N LEU A 187 -14.67 -4.18 2.87
CA LEU A 187 -13.97 -4.46 4.12
C LEU A 187 -12.70 -3.63 4.18
N THR A 188 -12.61 -2.78 5.19
CA THR A 188 -11.49 -1.86 5.37
C THR A 188 -10.49 -2.41 6.38
N HIS A 189 -9.23 -2.47 6.00
CA HIS A 189 -8.16 -2.88 6.88
C HIS A 189 -7.76 -1.72 7.80
N ILE A 190 -7.84 -1.91 9.11
CA ILE A 190 -7.38 -0.91 10.10
C ILE A 190 -5.98 -1.30 10.53
N LEU A 191 -5.04 -0.39 10.31
CA LEU A 191 -3.61 -0.58 10.52
C LEU A 191 -3.12 0.39 11.60
N PRO A 192 -3.00 -0.04 12.85
CA PRO A 192 -2.36 0.76 13.88
C PRO A 192 -0.85 0.86 13.62
N ALA A 193 -0.26 2.01 13.96
CA ALA A 193 1.17 2.20 13.91
C ALA A 193 1.89 1.21 14.83
N ALA A 194 2.97 0.62 14.36
CA ALA A 194 3.85 -0.25 15.12
C ALA A 194 5.31 0.12 14.83
N ASN A 195 6.13 0.25 15.89
CA ASN A 195 7.55 0.63 15.76
C ASN A 195 7.78 1.91 14.92
N GLY A 196 6.88 2.89 15.05
CA GLY A 196 6.97 4.17 14.36
C GLY A 196 6.59 4.15 12.87
N GLY A 197 5.90 3.11 12.40
CA GLY A 197 5.47 3.01 11.00
C GLY A 197 4.35 2.01 10.76
N TYR A 198 4.15 1.65 9.50
CA TYR A 198 3.09 0.75 9.06
C TYR A 198 3.68 -0.34 8.14
N ASN A 199 3.06 -1.52 8.15
CA ASN A 199 3.45 -2.62 7.28
C ASN A 199 3.05 -2.31 5.83
N LEU A 200 4.04 -2.11 4.94
CA LEU A 200 3.82 -1.75 3.54
C LEU A 200 3.07 -2.83 2.75
N HIS A 201 3.28 -4.12 3.06
CA HIS A 201 2.59 -5.21 2.37
C HIS A 201 1.09 -5.24 2.65
N LEU A 202 0.63 -4.61 3.74
CA LEU A 202 -0.80 -4.46 4.01
C LEU A 202 -1.42 -3.26 3.28
N LEU A 203 -0.60 -2.42 2.63
CA LEU A 203 -1.02 -1.27 1.83
C LEU A 203 -1.00 -1.54 0.32
N VAL A 204 -0.68 -2.74 -0.09
CA VAL A 204 -0.67 -3.17 -1.50
C VAL A 204 -1.58 -4.37 -1.72
N THR A 205 -1.94 -4.63 -2.96
CA THR A 205 -2.65 -5.83 -3.40
C THR A 205 -1.77 -6.65 -4.33
N GLU A 206 -1.91 -7.97 -4.25
CA GLU A 206 -1.16 -8.91 -5.09
C GLU A 206 -1.79 -9.01 -6.48
N ARG A 207 -0.94 -8.95 -7.51
CA ARG A 207 -1.32 -9.13 -8.92
C ARG A 207 -0.47 -10.23 -9.52
N THR A 208 -1.08 -11.30 -9.97
CA THR A 208 -0.40 -12.42 -10.62
C THR A 208 -0.51 -12.33 -12.13
N VAL A 209 0.58 -12.67 -12.81
CA VAL A 209 0.65 -12.74 -14.27
C VAL A 209 1.16 -14.12 -14.63
N SER A 210 0.44 -14.79 -15.54
CA SER A 210 0.85 -16.05 -16.16
C SER A 210 1.01 -15.85 -17.65
N ILE A 211 2.17 -16.18 -18.19
CA ILE A 211 2.49 -16.06 -19.60
C ILE A 211 2.75 -17.47 -20.14
N ASN A 212 2.02 -17.84 -21.19
CA ASN A 212 2.34 -19.05 -21.95
C ASN A 212 3.55 -18.73 -22.86
N VAL A 213 4.66 -19.42 -22.63
CA VAL A 213 5.90 -19.26 -23.38
C VAL A 213 6.17 -20.43 -24.33
N THR A 214 5.20 -21.36 -24.47
CA THR A 214 5.32 -22.43 -25.48
C THR A 214 5.17 -21.84 -26.87
N ALA A 215 6.03 -22.27 -27.80
CA ALA A 215 5.95 -21.90 -29.21
C ALA A 215 4.62 -22.45 -29.76
N THR A 216 3.62 -21.62 -29.93
CA THR A 216 2.42 -21.94 -30.67
C THR A 216 2.73 -21.75 -32.16
N GLY A 217 3.05 -22.86 -32.85
CA GLY A 217 3.26 -23.03 -34.30
C GLY A 217 3.16 -21.77 -35.18
N GLY A 218 4.25 -21.01 -35.28
CA GLY A 218 4.39 -19.94 -36.25
C GLY A 218 3.85 -18.55 -35.85
N ASN A 219 3.32 -18.33 -34.66
CA ASN A 219 2.93 -16.99 -34.26
C ASN A 219 4.11 -16.21 -33.65
N VAL A 220 4.93 -15.63 -34.52
CA VAL A 220 6.11 -14.81 -34.19
C VAL A 220 5.72 -13.58 -33.34
N GLN A 221 4.49 -13.08 -33.43
CA GLN A 221 4.03 -11.93 -32.66
C GLN A 221 3.89 -12.21 -31.14
N LEU A 222 3.56 -13.45 -30.76
CA LEU A 222 3.53 -13.85 -29.34
C LEU A 222 4.93 -14.05 -28.75
N MET A 223 5.95 -14.27 -29.59
CA MET A 223 7.34 -14.40 -29.16
C MET A 223 8.03 -13.05 -28.97
N SER A 224 7.45 -11.96 -29.47
CA SER A 224 7.98 -10.59 -29.38
C SER A 224 7.26 -9.71 -28.34
N ILE A 225 6.45 -10.28 -27.45
CA ILE A 225 5.91 -9.55 -26.31
C ILE A 225 7.09 -9.22 -25.40
N ASP A 226 7.56 -8.01 -25.57
CA ASP A 226 8.64 -7.39 -24.81
C ASP A 226 8.30 -7.42 -23.30
N ASP A 227 9.30 -7.67 -22.45
CA ASP A 227 9.20 -7.77 -20.98
C ASP A 227 8.75 -6.46 -20.29
N ARG A 228 8.17 -5.53 -21.01
CA ARG A 228 7.70 -4.22 -20.56
C ARG A 228 6.22 -4.25 -20.13
N VAL A 229 5.92 -4.95 -19.05
CA VAL A 229 4.66 -4.78 -18.31
C VAL A 229 4.96 -4.38 -16.87
#